data_ff0743931f1b1ce50de21f00571bbc44
#
_entry.id   ff0743931f1b1ce50de21f00571bbc44
#
_cell.length_a   1.000
_cell.length_b   1.000
_cell.length_c   1.000
_cell.angle_alpha   90.00
_cell.angle_beta   90.00
_cell.angle_gamma   90.00
#
_symmetry.space_group_name_H-M   'P 1'
#
loop_
_entity.id
_entity.type
_entity.pdbx_description
1 polymer ?
#
loop_
_entity_poly.entity_id
_entity_poly.type
_entity_poly.pdbx_seq_one_letter_code
_entity_poly.pdbx_strand_id
1 'polypeptide(L)'
;MKKILIIEDDLLIAELERDYLVVADFEPVIETDGKRGLALAMEGGFDLLILDVMLQGINGFDICREVRRKFNIPIIMVTAKQEDIDKIKGLSLGVDDYITKPFSPAELVARVKAHIQIHELLLHSTADDGNEDTIKAGDLRIVVNSRRVFVGEQEVRLKNKEFELLLFLAENPDIVFSKDTILDRIWGIDSTADTATVTVHINRIREKVEETPSEPKYMQTVWGVGYKFCAYR
;
A
#
# COMPACT_ATOMS: atom_id res chain seq x y z
N MET A 1 20.49 3.83 12.03
CA MET A 1 20.34 3.19 10.70
C MET A 1 18.96 2.56 10.65
N LYS A 2 18.36 2.45 9.48
CA LYS A 2 17.04 1.81 9.29
C LYS A 2 17.20 0.30 9.23
N LYS A 3 16.36 -0.40 10.00
CA LYS A 3 16.39 -1.86 10.12
C LYS A 3 15.47 -2.53 9.10
N ILE A 4 16.04 -3.44 8.31
CA ILE A 4 15.30 -4.15 7.25
C ILE A 4 15.33 -5.65 7.56
N LEU A 5 14.17 -6.27 7.66
CA LEU A 5 14.09 -7.73 7.76
C LEU A 5 13.97 -8.33 6.35
N ILE A 6 14.87 -9.25 6.03
CA ILE A 6 14.86 -10.05 4.81
C ILE A 6 14.43 -11.47 5.18
N ILE A 7 13.34 -11.95 4.61
CA ILE A 7 12.87 -13.32 4.76
C ILE A 7 12.96 -13.98 3.38
N GLU A 8 14.02 -14.78 3.19
CA GLU A 8 14.40 -15.40 1.91
C GLU A 8 15.09 -16.73 2.21
N ASP A 9 14.59 -17.85 1.69
CA ASP A 9 15.13 -19.19 1.97
C ASP A 9 16.39 -19.53 1.15
N ASP A 10 16.63 -18.82 0.04
CA ASP A 10 17.91 -18.88 -0.68
C ASP A 10 18.94 -17.96 -0.02
N LEU A 11 19.87 -18.55 0.72
CA LEU A 11 20.90 -17.81 1.45
C LEU A 11 21.76 -16.94 0.53
N LEU A 12 22.05 -17.36 -0.71
CA LEU A 12 22.87 -16.60 -1.66
C LEU A 12 22.15 -15.31 -2.10
N ILE A 13 20.83 -15.41 -2.32
CA ILE A 13 20.01 -14.26 -2.66
C ILE A 13 19.91 -13.32 -1.45
N ALA A 14 19.62 -13.85 -0.27
CA ALA A 14 19.53 -13.07 0.96
C ALA A 14 20.83 -12.33 1.30
N GLU A 15 21.99 -12.97 1.10
CA GLU A 15 23.31 -12.35 1.29
C GLU A 15 23.59 -11.25 0.25
N LEU A 16 23.22 -11.47 -1.00
CA LEU A 16 23.31 -10.46 -2.03
C LEU A 16 22.46 -9.20 -1.69
N GLU A 17 21.22 -9.42 -1.30
CA GLU A 17 20.33 -8.34 -0.85
C GLU A 17 20.92 -7.58 0.33
N ARG A 18 21.38 -8.31 1.36
CA ARG A 18 22.05 -7.75 2.55
C ARG A 18 23.22 -6.86 2.15
N ASP A 19 24.13 -7.37 1.32
CA ASP A 19 25.37 -6.66 1.00
C ASP A 19 25.11 -5.32 0.31
N TYR A 20 24.13 -5.28 -0.61
CA TYR A 20 23.74 -4.03 -1.26
C TYR A 20 23.00 -3.08 -0.31
N LEU A 21 22.22 -3.59 0.61
CA LEU A 21 21.54 -2.76 1.61
C LEU A 21 22.54 -2.18 2.62
N VAL A 22 23.55 -2.94 3.04
CA VAL A 22 24.63 -2.44 3.90
C VAL A 22 25.40 -1.29 3.20
N VAL A 23 25.75 -1.45 1.92
CA VAL A 23 26.39 -0.38 1.12
C VAL A 23 25.50 0.87 1.02
N ALA A 24 24.20 0.70 1.13
CA ALA A 24 23.23 1.79 1.08
C ALA A 24 22.87 2.38 2.47
N ASP A 25 23.66 2.08 3.52
CA ASP A 25 23.54 2.54 4.89
C ASP A 25 22.27 2.03 5.65
N PHE A 26 21.81 0.82 5.29
CA PHE A 26 20.77 0.12 6.04
C PHE A 26 21.36 -0.91 7.01
N GLU A 27 20.53 -1.39 7.95
CA GLU A 27 20.84 -2.48 8.89
C GLU A 27 19.97 -3.71 8.55
N PRO A 28 20.38 -4.56 7.59
CA PRO A 28 19.61 -5.74 7.20
C PRO A 28 19.80 -6.89 8.19
N VAL A 29 18.70 -7.58 8.49
CA VAL A 29 18.65 -8.83 9.25
C VAL A 29 18.09 -9.91 8.34
N ILE A 30 18.83 -11.02 8.18
CA ILE A 30 18.40 -12.16 7.36
C ILE A 30 17.76 -13.21 8.25
N GLU A 31 16.64 -13.76 7.81
CA GLU A 31 16.07 -14.99 8.31
C GLU A 31 15.66 -15.90 7.13
N THR A 32 16.15 -17.12 7.12
CA THR A 32 15.93 -18.08 6.03
C THR A 32 14.76 -19.04 6.29
N ASP A 33 14.28 -19.12 7.51
CA ASP A 33 13.08 -19.88 7.85
C ASP A 33 11.86 -18.96 7.92
N GLY A 34 10.85 -19.21 7.09
CA GLY A 34 9.67 -18.35 7.01
C GLY A 34 8.88 -18.24 8.32
N LYS A 35 8.83 -19.31 9.15
CA LYS A 35 8.12 -19.27 10.45
C LYS A 35 8.87 -18.42 11.47
N ARG A 36 10.19 -18.55 11.50
CA ARG A 36 11.06 -17.71 12.35
C ARG A 36 11.04 -16.27 11.87
N GLY A 37 11.05 -16.06 10.54
CA GLY A 37 10.89 -14.74 9.94
C GLY A 37 9.58 -14.05 10.34
N LEU A 38 8.47 -14.79 10.31
CA LEU A 38 7.20 -14.30 10.83
C LEU A 38 7.31 -13.94 12.32
N ALA A 39 7.91 -14.81 13.16
CA ALA A 39 8.07 -14.53 14.58
C ALA A 39 8.87 -13.25 14.82
N LEU A 40 10.01 -13.07 14.13
CA LEU A 40 10.82 -11.86 14.20
C LEU A 40 10.05 -10.61 13.72
N ALA A 41 9.33 -10.71 12.61
CA ALA A 41 8.51 -9.60 12.12
C ALA A 41 7.43 -9.19 13.15
N MET A 42 6.86 -10.17 13.87
CA MET A 42 5.83 -9.94 14.89
C MET A 42 6.40 -9.38 16.21
N GLU A 43 7.70 -9.53 16.49
CA GLU A 43 8.38 -8.81 17.59
C GLU A 43 8.46 -7.31 17.30
N GLY A 44 8.54 -6.93 16.01
CA GLY A 44 8.61 -5.55 15.54
C GLY A 44 10.03 -4.98 15.57
N GLY A 45 10.14 -3.65 15.41
CA GLY A 45 11.44 -2.94 15.41
C GLY A 45 12.12 -2.92 14.04
N PHE A 46 11.39 -3.26 12.96
CA PHE A 46 11.85 -3.13 11.59
C PHE A 46 11.16 -1.96 10.89
N ASP A 47 11.90 -1.27 10.03
CA ASP A 47 11.41 -0.15 9.23
C ASP A 47 10.84 -0.58 7.88
N LEU A 48 11.23 -1.77 7.39
CA LEU A 48 10.75 -2.38 6.15
C LEU A 48 10.98 -3.90 6.16
N LEU A 49 10.13 -4.62 5.47
CA LEU A 49 10.22 -6.07 5.25
C LEU A 49 10.42 -6.36 3.76
N ILE A 50 11.46 -7.15 3.44
CA ILE A 50 11.64 -7.81 2.14
C ILE A 50 11.25 -9.27 2.33
N LEU A 51 10.37 -9.78 1.48
CA LEU A 51 9.71 -11.05 1.71
C LEU A 51 9.61 -11.87 0.42
N ASP A 52 10.26 -13.03 0.37
CA ASP A 52 10.02 -13.97 -0.72
C ASP A 52 8.60 -14.54 -0.61
N VAL A 53 7.97 -14.68 -1.76
CA VAL A 53 6.65 -15.32 -1.89
C VAL A 53 6.75 -16.83 -1.66
N MET A 54 7.82 -17.47 -2.15
CA MET A 54 7.95 -18.93 -2.25
C MET A 54 8.83 -19.51 -1.15
N LEU A 55 8.53 -19.19 0.11
CA LEU A 55 9.27 -19.73 1.26
C LEU A 55 8.88 -21.18 1.58
N GLN A 56 9.82 -21.95 2.11
CA GLN A 56 9.54 -23.29 2.59
C GLN A 56 8.70 -23.27 3.87
N GLY A 57 7.65 -24.07 3.91
CA GLY A 57 6.84 -24.31 5.10
C GLY A 57 5.78 -23.26 5.45
N ILE A 58 5.88 -22.03 4.93
CA ILE A 58 4.88 -20.96 5.03
C ILE A 58 4.94 -20.09 3.78
N ASN A 59 3.80 -19.69 3.27
CA ASN A 59 3.75 -18.82 2.10
C ASN A 59 3.98 -17.35 2.51
N GLY A 60 4.78 -16.60 1.73
CA GLY A 60 5.02 -15.17 1.97
C GLY A 60 3.75 -14.33 2.04
N PHE A 61 2.70 -14.69 1.32
CA PHE A 61 1.38 -14.03 1.43
C PHE A 61 0.76 -14.15 2.82
N ASP A 62 0.94 -15.30 3.49
CA ASP A 62 0.41 -15.51 4.84
C ASP A 62 1.20 -14.69 5.86
N ILE A 63 2.53 -14.61 5.70
CA ILE A 63 3.39 -13.73 6.52
C ILE A 63 2.95 -12.26 6.35
N CYS A 64 2.81 -11.79 5.12
CA CYS A 64 2.36 -10.44 4.83
C CYS A 64 1.02 -10.12 5.50
N ARG A 65 0.05 -11.04 5.42
CA ARG A 65 -1.28 -10.88 6.03
C ARG A 65 -1.19 -10.75 7.55
N GLU A 66 -0.39 -11.59 8.21
CA GLU A 66 -0.23 -11.54 9.66
C GLU A 66 0.48 -10.26 10.12
N VAL A 67 1.56 -9.86 9.43
CA VAL A 67 2.30 -8.62 9.72
C VAL A 67 1.38 -7.40 9.57
N ARG A 68 0.55 -7.35 8.52
CA ARG A 68 -0.40 -6.25 8.27
C ARG A 68 -1.51 -6.12 9.30
N ARG A 69 -1.80 -7.15 10.07
CA ARG A 69 -2.76 -7.06 11.18
C ARG A 69 -2.24 -6.22 12.34
N LYS A 70 -0.92 -6.14 12.49
CA LYS A 70 -0.28 -5.50 13.65
C LYS A 70 0.56 -4.28 13.28
N PHE A 71 1.21 -4.29 12.12
CA PHE A 71 2.17 -3.28 11.71
C PHE A 71 1.83 -2.69 10.34
N ASN A 72 2.12 -1.40 10.19
CA ASN A 72 1.98 -0.66 8.93
C ASN A 72 3.34 -0.34 8.28
N ILE A 73 4.38 -1.15 8.54
CA ILE A 73 5.69 -0.99 7.89
C ILE A 73 5.61 -1.34 6.39
N PRO A 74 6.43 -0.74 5.52
CA PRO A 74 6.48 -1.13 4.12
C PRO A 74 6.86 -2.60 3.94
N ILE A 75 6.18 -3.29 3.01
CA ILE A 75 6.48 -4.67 2.63
C ILE A 75 6.72 -4.72 1.13
N ILE A 76 7.92 -5.14 0.74
CA ILE A 76 8.30 -5.42 -0.65
C ILE A 76 8.33 -6.93 -0.83
N MET A 77 7.51 -7.46 -1.73
CA MET A 77 7.54 -8.88 -2.05
C MET A 77 8.51 -9.17 -3.19
N VAL A 78 9.27 -10.26 -3.05
CA VAL A 78 10.17 -10.75 -4.08
C VAL A 78 9.60 -12.06 -4.63
N THR A 79 9.56 -12.25 -5.94
CA THR A 79 8.97 -13.45 -6.55
C THR A 79 9.66 -13.84 -7.85
N ALA A 80 9.75 -15.15 -8.12
CA ALA A 80 10.26 -15.69 -9.39
C ALA A 80 9.19 -15.81 -10.48
N LYS A 81 7.89 -15.66 -10.15
CA LYS A 81 6.78 -15.92 -11.08
C LYS A 81 5.90 -14.71 -11.31
N GLN A 82 5.66 -14.41 -12.59
CA GLN A 82 4.70 -13.38 -13.01
C GLN A 82 3.28 -13.68 -12.52
N GLU A 83 2.88 -14.96 -12.48
CA GLU A 83 1.57 -15.40 -11.98
C GLU A 83 1.33 -15.05 -10.49
N ASP A 84 2.40 -14.97 -9.68
CA ASP A 84 2.29 -14.57 -8.28
C ASP A 84 1.99 -13.07 -8.16
N ILE A 85 2.48 -12.25 -9.09
CA ILE A 85 2.16 -10.82 -9.17
C ILE A 85 0.67 -10.62 -9.38
N ASP A 86 0.04 -11.42 -10.23
CA ASP A 86 -1.39 -11.33 -10.48
C ASP A 86 -2.19 -11.72 -9.22
N LYS A 87 -1.69 -12.67 -8.44
CA LYS A 87 -2.25 -13.00 -7.11
C LYS A 87 -2.05 -11.86 -6.11
N ILE A 88 -0.86 -11.23 -6.08
CA ILE A 88 -0.58 -10.07 -5.22
C ILE A 88 -1.56 -8.93 -5.53
N LYS A 89 -1.72 -8.61 -6.81
CA LYS A 89 -2.64 -7.58 -7.29
C LYS A 89 -4.11 -7.94 -6.98
N GLY A 90 -4.50 -9.20 -7.19
CA GLY A 90 -5.88 -9.65 -6.98
C GLY A 90 -6.31 -9.79 -5.52
N LEU A 91 -5.40 -10.12 -4.61
CA LEU A 91 -5.73 -10.44 -3.22
C LEU A 91 -5.80 -9.23 -2.29
N SER A 92 -5.43 -8.03 -2.72
CA SER A 92 -5.42 -6.80 -1.88
C SER A 92 -4.75 -7.04 -0.51
N LEU A 93 -3.59 -7.74 -0.50
CA LEU A 93 -2.91 -8.21 0.71
C LEU A 93 -2.23 -7.09 1.52
N GLY A 94 -2.24 -5.85 1.00
CA GLY A 94 -1.55 -4.73 1.64
C GLY A 94 -0.03 -4.74 1.40
N VAL A 95 0.43 -5.38 0.32
CA VAL A 95 1.80 -5.28 -0.18
C VAL A 95 2.01 -3.88 -0.77
N ASP A 96 3.13 -3.24 -0.46
CA ASP A 96 3.43 -1.89 -0.96
C ASP A 96 4.11 -1.94 -2.33
N ASP A 97 4.95 -2.95 -2.57
CA ASP A 97 5.64 -3.15 -3.84
C ASP A 97 6.02 -4.63 -4.05
N TYR A 98 6.40 -4.96 -5.29
CA TYR A 98 6.93 -6.27 -5.64
C TYR A 98 8.08 -6.17 -6.63
N ILE A 99 9.00 -7.14 -6.56
CA ILE A 99 10.17 -7.25 -7.43
C ILE A 99 10.21 -8.67 -7.99
N THR A 100 10.47 -8.79 -9.30
CA THR A 100 10.62 -10.10 -9.96
C THR A 100 12.06 -10.54 -10.00
N LYS A 101 12.31 -11.80 -9.64
CA LYS A 101 13.60 -12.47 -9.86
C LYS A 101 13.76 -12.88 -11.34
N PRO A 102 14.91 -12.65 -11.99
CA PRO A 102 16.10 -11.98 -11.46
C PRO A 102 15.93 -10.45 -11.46
N PHE A 103 16.38 -9.80 -10.40
CA PHE A 103 16.32 -8.35 -10.26
C PHE A 103 17.73 -7.73 -10.19
N SER A 104 17.81 -6.44 -10.49
CA SER A 104 19.01 -5.67 -10.23
C SER A 104 19.09 -5.29 -8.76
N PRO A 105 20.20 -5.54 -8.05
CA PRO A 105 20.38 -5.08 -6.68
C PRO A 105 20.20 -3.57 -6.51
N ALA A 106 20.58 -2.79 -7.52
CA ALA A 106 20.33 -1.34 -7.53
C ALA A 106 18.83 -1.00 -7.57
N GLU A 107 18.01 -1.80 -8.24
CA GLU A 107 16.56 -1.66 -8.24
C GLU A 107 15.98 -1.91 -6.86
N LEU A 108 16.40 -3.01 -6.20
CA LEU A 108 15.99 -3.32 -4.83
C LEU A 108 16.27 -2.15 -3.89
N VAL A 109 17.51 -1.64 -3.89
CA VAL A 109 17.92 -0.52 -3.04
C VAL A 109 17.09 0.75 -3.33
N ALA A 110 16.85 1.05 -4.61
CA ALA A 110 16.06 2.22 -5.00
C ALA A 110 14.62 2.13 -4.48
N ARG A 111 13.98 0.97 -4.58
CA ARG A 111 12.62 0.72 -4.07
C ARG A 111 12.57 0.78 -2.55
N VAL A 112 13.53 0.15 -1.86
CA VAL A 112 13.65 0.22 -0.39
C VAL A 112 13.76 1.68 0.08
N LYS A 113 14.64 2.47 -0.53
CA LYS A 113 14.79 3.91 -0.21
C LYS A 113 13.49 4.67 -0.41
N ALA A 114 12.83 4.47 -1.55
CA ALA A 114 11.58 5.16 -1.87
C ALA A 114 10.47 4.83 -0.85
N HIS A 115 10.29 3.56 -0.51
CA HIS A 115 9.25 3.15 0.43
C HIS A 115 9.53 3.59 1.86
N ILE A 116 10.78 3.54 2.32
CA ILE A 116 11.16 4.07 3.64
C ILE A 116 10.94 5.59 3.68
N GLN A 117 11.35 6.33 2.67
CA GLN A 117 11.17 7.78 2.62
C GLN A 117 9.69 8.18 2.64
N ILE A 118 8.85 7.50 1.86
CA ILE A 118 7.40 7.73 1.86
C ILE A 118 6.83 7.43 3.27
N HIS A 119 7.24 6.31 3.86
CA HIS A 119 6.77 5.92 5.19
C HIS A 119 7.21 6.92 6.28
N GLU A 120 8.44 7.42 6.23
CA GLU A 120 8.95 8.46 7.14
C GLU A 120 8.19 9.77 6.97
N LEU A 121 7.94 10.22 5.75
CA LEU A 121 7.13 11.41 5.50
C LEU A 121 5.74 11.26 6.13
N LEU A 122 5.15 10.07 6.06
CA LEU A 122 3.88 9.76 6.70
C LEU A 122 3.95 9.78 8.23
N LEU A 123 5.06 9.31 8.84
CA LEU A 123 5.26 9.29 10.28
C LEU A 123 5.63 10.67 10.85
N HIS A 124 6.47 11.43 10.16
CA HIS A 124 6.92 12.76 10.63
C HIS A 124 5.82 13.82 10.56
N SER A 125 4.85 13.66 9.69
CA SER A 125 3.68 14.54 9.65
C SER A 125 2.72 14.35 10.84
N THR A 126 2.92 13.34 11.68
CA THR A 126 2.16 13.15 12.92
C THR A 126 2.78 13.86 14.14
N ALA A 127 4.00 14.45 14.00
CA ALA A 127 4.77 14.98 15.13
C ALA A 127 4.91 16.51 15.16
N ASP A 128 4.42 17.25 14.18
CA ASP A 128 4.57 18.71 14.17
C ASP A 128 3.23 19.42 14.01
N ASP A 129 3.07 20.44 14.84
CA ASP A 129 1.88 21.24 15.09
C ASP A 129 1.08 21.72 13.88
N GLY A 130 -0.20 21.38 13.84
CA GLY A 130 -1.24 22.33 13.39
C GLY A 130 -1.49 22.44 11.89
N ASN A 131 -0.75 21.74 11.01
CA ASN A 131 -1.02 21.73 9.57
C ASN A 131 -1.02 20.30 9.01
N GLU A 132 -1.87 19.45 9.55
CA GLU A 132 -2.21 18.20 8.86
C GLU A 132 -2.85 18.58 7.52
N ASP A 133 -2.26 18.12 6.40
CA ASP A 133 -2.92 18.15 5.10
C ASP A 133 -4.21 17.34 5.20
N THR A 134 -5.27 18.03 5.59
CA THR A 134 -6.56 17.43 5.84
C THR A 134 -7.55 17.92 4.81
N ILE A 135 -8.08 17.01 4.01
CA ILE A 135 -9.20 17.32 3.11
C ILE A 135 -10.49 17.13 3.89
N LYS A 136 -11.31 18.18 3.97
CA LYS A 136 -12.62 18.16 4.61
C LYS A 136 -13.73 18.38 3.59
N ALA A 137 -14.73 17.52 3.64
CA ALA A 137 -15.94 17.62 2.82
C ALA A 137 -17.15 17.21 3.69
N GLY A 138 -17.87 18.17 4.23
CA GLY A 138 -18.92 17.91 5.21
C GLY A 138 -18.39 17.15 6.42
N ASP A 139 -18.96 15.96 6.71
CA ASP A 139 -18.53 15.09 7.81
C ASP A 139 -17.35 14.21 7.45
N LEU A 140 -16.97 14.11 6.16
CA LEU A 140 -15.83 13.34 5.70
C LEU A 140 -14.54 14.13 5.94
N ARG A 141 -13.58 13.52 6.61
CA ARG A 141 -12.26 14.06 6.88
C ARG A 141 -11.17 13.04 6.48
N ILE A 142 -10.33 13.44 5.55
CA ILE A 142 -9.22 12.62 5.04
C ILE A 142 -7.92 13.25 5.53
N VAL A 143 -7.22 12.57 6.42
CA VAL A 143 -5.90 12.98 6.91
C VAL A 143 -4.86 12.34 5.99
N VAL A 144 -4.32 13.13 5.06
CA VAL A 144 -3.51 12.62 3.95
C VAL A 144 -2.26 11.91 4.45
N ASN A 145 -1.55 12.57 5.34
CA ASN A 145 -0.25 12.14 5.85
C ASN A 145 -0.33 10.84 6.66
N SER A 146 -1.34 10.69 7.52
CA SER A 146 -1.53 9.48 8.32
C SER A 146 -2.40 8.42 7.63
N ARG A 147 -2.87 8.69 6.40
CA ARG A 147 -3.77 7.83 5.61
C ARG A 147 -5.03 7.39 6.38
N ARG A 148 -5.53 8.29 7.25
CA ARG A 148 -6.71 8.04 8.07
C ARG A 148 -7.92 8.76 7.47
N VAL A 149 -9.06 8.11 7.56
CA VAL A 149 -10.34 8.65 7.08
C VAL A 149 -11.34 8.63 8.24
N PHE A 150 -12.08 9.70 8.39
CA PHE A 150 -13.12 9.82 9.41
C PHE A 150 -14.44 10.26 8.76
N VAL A 151 -15.53 9.75 9.29
CA VAL A 151 -16.88 10.23 9.02
C VAL A 151 -17.45 10.73 10.36
N GLY A 152 -17.62 12.02 10.51
CA GLY A 152 -17.81 12.64 11.82
C GLY A 152 -16.60 12.35 12.73
N GLU A 153 -16.87 11.79 13.91
CA GLU A 153 -15.83 11.38 14.88
C GLU A 153 -15.36 9.93 14.70
N GLN A 154 -15.99 9.17 13.82
CA GLN A 154 -15.69 7.75 13.64
C GLN A 154 -14.59 7.54 12.61
N GLU A 155 -13.51 6.83 12.98
CA GLU A 155 -12.47 6.41 12.05
C GLU A 155 -12.96 5.25 11.19
N VAL A 156 -12.77 5.40 9.87
CA VAL A 156 -13.14 4.41 8.85
C VAL A 156 -11.88 3.82 8.23
N ARG A 157 -11.74 2.50 8.30
CA ARG A 157 -10.58 1.81 7.73
C ARG A 157 -10.80 1.52 6.25
N LEU A 158 -9.99 2.15 5.40
CA LEU A 158 -9.88 1.85 3.99
C LEU A 158 -8.68 0.95 3.70
N LYS A 159 -8.80 0.09 2.68
CA LYS A 159 -7.64 -0.63 2.12
C LYS A 159 -6.78 0.34 1.31
N ASN A 160 -5.50 -0.01 1.08
CA ASN A 160 -4.57 0.88 0.38
C ASN A 160 -5.13 1.45 -0.92
N LYS A 161 -5.63 0.62 -1.82
CA LYS A 161 -6.19 1.07 -3.10
C LYS A 161 -7.52 1.84 -2.97
N GLU A 162 -8.30 1.55 -1.94
CA GLU A 162 -9.50 2.33 -1.61
C GLU A 162 -9.11 3.74 -1.12
N PHE A 163 -8.08 3.83 -0.27
CA PHE A 163 -7.58 5.12 0.20
C PHE A 163 -6.96 5.94 -0.94
N GLU A 164 -6.09 5.35 -1.77
CA GLU A 164 -5.47 6.02 -2.92
C GLU A 164 -6.52 6.55 -3.89
N LEU A 165 -7.55 5.76 -4.17
CA LEU A 165 -8.64 6.16 -5.05
C LEU A 165 -9.48 7.31 -4.45
N LEU A 166 -9.83 7.21 -3.16
CA LEU A 166 -10.55 8.28 -2.47
C LEU A 166 -9.71 9.57 -2.45
N LEU A 167 -8.44 9.47 -2.09
CA LEU A 167 -7.52 10.61 -2.03
C LEU A 167 -7.36 11.27 -3.39
N PHE A 168 -7.07 10.49 -4.45
CA PHE A 168 -6.92 11.01 -5.80
C PHE A 168 -8.13 11.83 -6.26
N LEU A 169 -9.34 11.34 -5.99
CA LEU A 169 -10.54 12.07 -6.35
C LEU A 169 -10.77 13.30 -5.44
N ALA A 170 -10.45 13.20 -4.15
CA ALA A 170 -10.63 14.28 -3.18
C ALA A 170 -9.62 15.43 -3.37
N GLU A 171 -8.42 15.15 -3.85
CA GLU A 171 -7.42 16.16 -4.26
C GLU A 171 -7.83 16.91 -5.54
N ASN A 172 -8.76 16.34 -6.31
CA ASN A 172 -9.25 16.91 -7.56
C ASN A 172 -10.79 17.12 -7.51
N PRO A 173 -11.28 17.94 -6.58
CA PRO A 173 -12.72 18.09 -6.36
C PRO A 173 -13.41 18.63 -7.61
N ASP A 174 -14.61 18.14 -7.85
CA ASP A 174 -15.49 18.47 -8.96
C ASP A 174 -14.97 18.16 -10.37
N ILE A 175 -13.76 17.55 -10.48
CA ILE A 175 -13.23 17.05 -11.75
C ILE A 175 -13.76 15.63 -11.99
N VAL A 176 -14.27 15.39 -13.20
CA VAL A 176 -14.74 14.05 -13.61
C VAL A 176 -13.61 13.28 -14.25
N PHE A 177 -13.32 12.09 -13.72
CA PHE A 177 -12.33 11.18 -14.28
C PHE A 177 -13.01 9.96 -14.88
N SER A 178 -12.57 9.54 -16.07
CA SER A 178 -13.01 8.30 -16.68
C SER A 178 -12.52 7.08 -15.88
N LYS A 179 -13.17 5.94 -16.05
CA LYS A 179 -12.74 4.68 -15.41
C LYS A 179 -11.33 4.29 -15.85
N ASP A 180 -11.00 4.51 -17.11
CA ASP A 180 -9.67 4.22 -17.66
C ASP A 180 -8.60 5.12 -17.01
N THR A 181 -8.85 6.42 -16.92
CA THR A 181 -7.94 7.37 -16.25
C THR A 181 -7.72 6.99 -14.79
N ILE A 182 -8.77 6.61 -14.07
CA ILE A 182 -8.67 6.17 -12.67
C ILE A 182 -7.88 4.87 -12.58
N LEU A 183 -8.14 3.93 -13.49
CA LEU A 183 -7.43 2.65 -13.54
C LEU A 183 -5.94 2.86 -13.73
N ASP A 184 -5.55 3.61 -14.75
CA ASP A 184 -4.15 3.91 -15.07
C ASP A 184 -3.45 4.61 -13.90
N ARG A 185 -4.13 5.57 -13.26
CA ARG A 185 -3.55 6.35 -12.17
C ARG A 185 -3.33 5.55 -10.90
N ILE A 186 -4.28 4.70 -10.54
CA ILE A 186 -4.28 3.98 -9.25
C ILE A 186 -3.63 2.59 -9.37
N TRP A 187 -3.77 1.92 -10.50
CA TRP A 187 -3.23 0.57 -10.72
C TRP A 187 -2.03 0.53 -11.67
N GLY A 188 -1.80 1.60 -12.43
CA GLY A 188 -0.72 1.71 -13.41
C GLY A 188 -1.14 1.25 -14.82
N ILE A 189 -0.45 1.79 -15.85
CA ILE A 189 -0.76 1.56 -17.28
C ILE A 189 -0.59 0.09 -17.67
N ASP A 190 0.37 -0.61 -17.04
CA ASP A 190 0.64 -2.03 -17.30
C ASP A 190 -0.22 -2.98 -16.45
N SER A 191 -1.23 -2.45 -15.76
CA SER A 191 -2.12 -3.25 -14.91
C SER A 191 -3.01 -4.15 -15.76
N THR A 192 -3.12 -5.43 -15.39
CA THR A 192 -4.11 -6.37 -15.94
C THR A 192 -5.53 -6.17 -15.39
N ALA A 193 -5.71 -5.22 -14.45
CA ALA A 193 -7.01 -4.89 -13.91
C ALA A 193 -7.88 -4.22 -14.99
N ASP A 194 -9.17 -4.51 -14.97
CA ASP A 194 -10.15 -3.91 -15.88
C ASP A 194 -10.91 -2.74 -15.22
N THR A 195 -11.67 -2.01 -15.99
CA THR A 195 -12.48 -0.88 -15.51
C THR A 195 -13.59 -1.29 -14.53
N ALA A 196 -13.97 -2.58 -14.47
CA ALA A 196 -14.89 -3.10 -13.46
C ALA A 196 -14.27 -3.05 -12.07
N THR A 197 -12.94 -3.21 -11.97
CA THR A 197 -12.19 -3.06 -10.72
C THR A 197 -12.42 -1.69 -10.08
N VAL A 198 -12.40 -0.63 -10.87
CA VAL A 198 -12.69 0.74 -10.38
C VAL A 198 -14.08 0.82 -9.76
N THR A 199 -15.08 0.27 -10.45
CA THR A 199 -16.48 0.28 -9.97
C THR A 199 -16.62 -0.45 -8.64
N VAL A 200 -15.96 -1.60 -8.49
CA VAL A 200 -15.97 -2.38 -7.24
C VAL A 200 -15.36 -1.57 -6.08
N HIS A 201 -14.23 -0.90 -6.32
CA HIS A 201 -13.57 -0.09 -5.29
C HIS A 201 -14.38 1.14 -4.91
N ILE A 202 -14.96 1.84 -5.90
CA ILE A 202 -15.89 2.96 -5.65
C ILE A 202 -17.03 2.53 -4.73
N ASN A 203 -17.68 1.39 -5.03
CA ASN A 203 -18.78 0.91 -4.21
C ASN A 203 -18.33 0.55 -2.78
N ARG A 204 -17.18 -0.11 -2.61
CA ARG A 204 -16.61 -0.42 -1.30
C ARG A 204 -16.24 0.82 -0.48
N ILE A 205 -15.79 1.89 -1.14
CA ILE A 205 -15.52 3.17 -0.47
C ILE A 205 -16.86 3.77 -0.04
N ARG A 206 -17.85 3.84 -0.92
CA ARG A 206 -19.18 4.36 -0.59
C ARG A 206 -19.82 3.64 0.60
N GLU A 207 -19.76 2.31 0.65
CA GLU A 207 -20.24 1.53 1.78
C GLU A 207 -19.64 1.93 3.13
N LYS A 208 -18.47 2.59 3.11
CA LYS A 208 -17.74 2.97 4.30
C LYS A 208 -17.82 4.46 4.64
N VAL A 209 -17.93 5.33 3.64
CA VAL A 209 -17.83 6.79 3.84
C VAL A 209 -19.14 7.52 3.55
N GLU A 210 -20.10 6.92 2.87
CA GLU A 210 -21.40 7.52 2.57
C GLU A 210 -22.47 7.06 3.56
N GLU A 211 -23.34 7.95 3.94
CA GLU A 211 -24.51 7.60 4.76
C GLU A 211 -25.46 6.67 4.00
N THR A 212 -25.65 6.96 2.71
CA THR A 212 -26.46 6.14 1.79
C THR A 212 -25.65 5.83 0.54
N PRO A 213 -25.05 4.64 0.41
CA PRO A 213 -24.17 4.32 -0.72
C PRO A 213 -24.81 4.41 -2.11
N SER A 214 -26.15 4.24 -2.19
CA SER A 214 -26.93 4.38 -3.43
C SER A 214 -27.18 5.85 -3.84
N GLU A 215 -27.07 6.78 -2.89
CA GLU A 215 -27.22 8.22 -3.08
C GLU A 215 -25.97 8.96 -2.57
N PRO A 216 -24.81 8.75 -3.20
CA PRO A 216 -23.54 9.20 -2.67
C PRO A 216 -23.44 10.74 -2.69
N LYS A 217 -23.01 11.28 -1.56
CA LYS A 217 -22.76 12.72 -1.39
C LYS A 217 -21.36 13.09 -1.91
N TYR A 218 -20.36 12.29 -1.55
CA TYR A 218 -18.94 12.59 -1.83
C TYR A 218 -18.48 12.02 -3.16
N MET A 219 -18.67 10.72 -3.38
CA MET A 219 -18.18 10.03 -4.56
C MET A 219 -19.28 9.83 -5.60
N GLN A 220 -19.51 10.83 -6.44
CA GLN A 220 -20.61 10.82 -7.40
C GLN A 220 -20.28 10.11 -8.71
N THR A 221 -21.27 9.42 -9.29
CA THR A 221 -21.20 8.87 -10.65
C THR A 221 -21.69 9.92 -11.65
N VAL A 222 -20.87 10.16 -12.67
CA VAL A 222 -21.28 10.92 -13.86
C VAL A 222 -21.55 9.88 -14.95
N TRP A 223 -22.84 9.63 -15.19
CA TRP A 223 -23.29 8.58 -16.10
C TRP A 223 -22.71 8.74 -17.50
N GLY A 224 -22.18 7.64 -18.04
CA GLY A 224 -21.52 7.63 -19.34
C GLY A 224 -20.10 8.20 -19.38
N VAL A 225 -19.60 8.80 -18.27
CA VAL A 225 -18.28 9.43 -18.21
C VAL A 225 -17.38 8.76 -17.17
N GLY A 226 -17.77 8.74 -15.88
CA GLY A 226 -16.91 8.21 -14.83
C GLY A 226 -17.34 8.65 -13.44
N TYR A 227 -16.37 9.06 -12.62
CA TYR A 227 -16.57 9.44 -11.23
C TYR A 227 -15.94 10.78 -10.90
N LYS A 228 -16.50 11.47 -9.91
CA LYS A 228 -15.94 12.69 -9.33
C LYS A 228 -16.12 12.71 -7.82
N PHE A 229 -15.31 13.48 -7.14
CA PHE A 229 -15.49 13.85 -5.74
C PHE A 229 -16.16 15.20 -5.63
N CYS A 230 -17.19 15.32 -4.80
CA CYS A 230 -17.84 16.59 -4.53
C CYS A 230 -17.32 17.15 -3.21
N ALA A 231 -16.65 18.31 -3.27
CA ALA A 231 -16.31 19.08 -2.09
C ALA A 231 -17.57 19.82 -1.62
N TYR A 232 -18.27 19.26 -0.64
CA TYR A 232 -19.30 20.04 0.07
C TYR A 232 -18.59 21.16 0.83
N ARG A 233 -18.88 22.41 0.42
CA ARG A 233 -18.54 23.61 1.18
C ARG A 233 -19.56 23.86 2.28
#